data_581f7838fc352d994aafca3ee2c47513
#
_entry.id   581f7838fc352d994aafca3ee2c47513
#
_cell.length_a   1.000
_cell.length_b   1.000
_cell.length_c   1.000
_cell.angle_alpha   90.00
_cell.angle_beta   90.00
_cell.angle_gamma   90.00
#
_symmetry.space_group_name_H-M   'P 1'
#
loop_
_entity.id
_entity.type
_entity.pdbx_description
1 polymer ?
#
loop_
_entity_poly.entity_id
_entity_poly.type
_entity_poly.pdbx_seq_one_letter_code
_entity_poly.pdbx_strand_id
1 'polypeptide(L)' 'MARNQRKYDLEYKIQAVKLSKEIGSPKAATELGIPVDTLYGWVQAAKAGRLDIW' A
#
# COMPACT_ATOMS: atom_id res chain seq x y z
N MET A 1 21.84 -1.97 -3.53
CA MET A 1 21.38 -1.82 -3.55
C MET A 1 20.54 -1.59 -3.69
N ALA A 2 20.06 -1.80 -3.80
CA ALA A 2 19.25 -1.69 -3.93
C ALA A 2 18.49 -1.65 -4.04
N ARG A 3 18.10 -1.80 -4.17
CA ARG A 3 17.42 -1.80 -4.32
C ARG A 3 16.50 -1.90 -4.09
N ASN A 4 16.07 -2.17 -4.08
CA ASN A 4 15.18 -2.30 -4.03
C ASN A 4 14.37 -2.03 -3.69
N GLN A 5 14.15 -1.89 -3.59
CA GLN A 5 13.36 -1.48 -3.25
C GLN A 5 12.16 -1.42 -3.56
N ARG A 6 11.75 -1.52 -4.14
CA ARG A 6 10.64 -1.51 -4.63
C ARG A 6 9.85 -2.66 -4.49
N LYS A 7 10.26 -3.51 -3.87
CA LYS A 7 9.64 -4.65 -3.65
C LYS A 7 8.95 -4.55 -2.39
N TYR A 8 7.67 -4.37 -2.27
CA TYR A 8 6.89 -4.29 -1.06
C TYR A 8 6.32 -5.66 -0.72
N ASP A 9 6.54 -6.10 0.51
CA ASP A 9 5.98 -7.36 0.96
C ASP A 9 4.48 -7.30 1.05
N LEU A 10 3.84 -8.47 1.01
CA LEU A 10 2.40 -8.53 1.18
C LEU A 10 1.99 -7.94 2.52
N GLU A 11 2.74 -8.24 3.56
CA GLU A 11 2.44 -7.70 4.88
C GLU A 11 2.50 -6.18 4.89
N TYR A 12 3.47 -5.61 4.20
CA TYR A 12 3.58 -4.17 4.13
C TYR A 12 2.37 -3.58 3.44
N LYS A 13 1.93 -4.22 2.37
CA LYS A 13 0.76 -3.74 1.64
C LYS A 13 -0.49 -3.81 2.50
N ILE A 14 -0.63 -4.88 3.26
CA ILE A 14 -1.77 -5.03 4.15
C ILE A 14 -1.78 -3.94 5.21
N GLN A 15 -0.62 -3.67 5.80
CA GLN A 15 -0.52 -2.62 6.79
C GLN A 15 -0.87 -1.27 6.18
N ALA A 16 -0.38 -1.02 4.97
CA ALA A 16 -0.64 0.25 4.30
C ALA A 16 -2.14 0.42 4.05
N VAL A 17 -2.81 -0.63 3.61
CA VAL A 17 -4.24 -0.57 3.35
C VAL A 17 -5.00 -0.34 4.65
N LYS A 18 -4.60 -1.02 5.71
CA LYS A 18 -5.25 -0.83 7.00
C LYS A 18 -5.11 0.62 7.47
N LEU A 19 -3.91 1.17 7.34
CA LEU A 19 -3.69 2.54 7.76
C LEU A 19 -4.54 3.49 6.93
N SER A 20 -4.65 3.23 5.63
CA SER A 20 -5.42 4.09 4.75
C SER A 20 -6.90 4.09 5.15
N LYS A 21 -7.38 2.99 5.72
CA LYS A 21 -8.75 2.92 6.16
C LYS A 21 -8.97 3.76 7.42
N GLU A 22 -7.92 3.94 8.20
CA GLU A 22 -8.04 4.68 9.45
C GLU A 22 -7.84 6.18 9.28
N ILE A 23 -6.85 6.57 8.49
CA ILE A 23 -6.54 7.99 8.35
C ILE A 23 -6.70 8.51 6.94
N GLY A 24 -7.08 7.66 6.01
CA GLY A 24 -7.26 8.08 4.63
C GLY A 24 -6.04 7.80 3.78
N SER A 25 -6.28 7.49 2.50
CA SER A 25 -5.19 7.12 1.61
C SER A 25 -4.13 8.20 1.44
N PRO A 26 -4.51 9.46 1.21
CA PRO A 26 -3.47 10.49 1.04
C PRO A 26 -2.59 10.62 2.25
N LYS A 27 -3.18 10.60 3.44
CA LYS A 27 -2.42 10.75 4.66
C LYS A 27 -1.57 9.52 4.92
N ALA A 28 -2.15 8.34 4.69
CA ALA A 28 -1.42 7.10 4.89
C ALA A 28 -0.20 7.03 3.97
N ALA A 29 -0.39 7.41 2.70
CA ALA A 29 0.72 7.40 1.75
C ALA A 29 1.84 8.33 2.22
N THR A 30 1.49 9.50 2.73
CA THR A 30 2.48 10.43 3.24
C THR A 30 3.23 9.83 4.43
N GLU A 31 2.50 9.21 5.34
CA GLU A 31 3.11 8.60 6.51
C GLU A 31 4.06 7.47 6.13
N LEU A 32 3.69 6.72 5.11
CA LEU A 32 4.49 5.59 4.66
C LEU A 32 5.60 5.99 3.69
N GLY A 33 5.53 7.19 3.17
CA GLY A 33 6.55 7.66 2.23
C GLY A 33 6.41 7.03 0.86
N ILE A 34 5.19 6.70 0.46
CA ILE A 34 4.95 6.10 -0.85
C ILE A 34 4.00 7.00 -1.64
N PRO A 35 4.00 6.88 -2.97
CA PRO A 35 3.05 7.64 -3.78
C PRO A 35 1.62 7.24 -3.45
N VAL A 36 0.73 8.20 -3.41
CA VAL A 36 -0.67 7.92 -3.09
C VAL A 36 -1.29 7.02 -4.16
N ASP A 37 -0.84 7.16 -5.41
CA ASP A 37 -1.34 6.31 -6.48
C ASP A 37 -1.04 4.84 -6.21
N THR A 38 0.15 4.57 -5.69
CA THR A 38 0.53 3.21 -5.35
C THR A 38 -0.38 2.66 -4.27
N LEU A 39 -0.63 3.48 -3.24
CA LEU A 39 -1.50 3.05 -2.16
C LEU A 39 -2.93 2.83 -2.64
N TYR A 40 -3.41 3.70 -3.52
CA TYR A 40 -4.74 3.50 -4.10
C TYR A 40 -4.85 2.17 -4.82
N GLY A 41 -3.80 1.82 -5.57
CA GLY A 41 -3.79 0.54 -6.26
C GLY A 41 -3.93 -0.62 -5.29
N TRP A 42 -3.23 -0.54 -4.16
CA TRP A 42 -3.32 -1.59 -3.16
C TRP A 42 -4.70 -1.64 -2.53
N VAL A 43 -5.29 -0.48 -2.26
CA VAL A 43 -6.62 -0.44 -1.68
C VAL A 43 -7.64 -1.06 -2.63
N GLN A 44 -7.53 -0.74 -3.92
CA GLN A 44 -8.42 -1.30 -4.92
C GLN A 44 -8.26 -2.82 -4.98
N ALA A 45 -7.01 -3.28 -4.99
CA ALA A 45 -6.75 -4.72 -5.03
C ALA A 45 -7.30 -5.40 -3.80
N ALA A 46 -7.15 -4.77 -2.64
CA ALA A 46 -7.66 -5.35 -1.40
C ALA A 46 -9.18 -5.47 -1.44
N LYS A 47 -9.84 -4.46 -1.98
CA LYS A 47 -11.29 -4.49 -2.08
C LYS A 47 -11.75 -5.58 -3.01
N ALA A 48 -10.98 -5.84 -4.04
CA ALA A 48 -11.31 -6.88 -5.01
C ALA A 48 -10.83 -8.25 -4.56
N GLY A 49 -10.15 -8.33 -3.42
CA GLY A 49 -9.65 -9.59 -2.91
C GLY A 49 -8.45 -10.10 -3.66
N ARG A 50 -7.70 -9.22 -4.32
CA ARG A 50 -6.55 -9.61 -5.11
C ARG A 50 -5.22 -9.11 -4.61
N LEU A 51 -5.20 -8.62 -3.39
CA LEU A 51 -3.98 -8.02 -2.88
C LEU A 51 -2.81 -8.98 -2.86
N ASP A 52 -3.09 -10.23 -2.63
CA ASP A 52 -2.06 -11.24 -2.48
C ASP A 52 -1.48 -11.78 -3.78
N ILE A 53 -1.94 -11.30 -4.91
CA ILE A 53 -1.42 -11.81 -6.18
C ILE A 53 -0.50 -10.82 -6.88
N TRP A 54 -0.01 -9.85 -6.18
CA TRP A 54 0.90 -8.85 -6.76
C TRP A 54 2.33 -9.32 -6.90
#